data_15b9efee7857ed9b365756569fd4f576
#
_entry.id   15b9efee7857ed9b365756569fd4f576
#
_cell.length_a   1.000
_cell.length_b   1.000
_cell.length_c   1.000
_cell.angle_alpha   90.00
_cell.angle_beta   90.00
_cell.angle_gamma   90.00
#
_symmetry.space_group_name_H-M   'P 1'
#
loop_
_entity.id
_entity.type
_entity.pdbx_description
1 polymer ?
#
loop_
_entity_poly.entity_id
_entity_poly.type
_entity_poly.pdbx_seq_one_letter_code
_entity_poly.pdbx_strand_id
1 'polypeptide(L)'
;ALLSQLKGDVCWNGTAVWWMAARKPGRLLDITDLLLQSEYLCNVLTHGIILWEALVVGGIWFVSTQKVIARAGLVIWPIVGVLTSCPLWGAVMAVMTIPLAQLLEEERLINDQDSGRK
;
A
#
# COMPACT_ATOMS: atom_id res chain seq x y z
N ALA A 1 7.97 7.55 -5.19
CA ALA A 1 7.92 6.12 -5.54
C ALA A 1 7.14 5.91 -6.84
N LEU A 2 5.83 6.23 -6.92
CA LEU A 2 4.97 5.98 -8.08
C LEU A 2 5.56 6.44 -9.42
N LEU A 3 6.03 7.70 -9.52
CA LEU A 3 6.61 8.23 -10.77
C LEU A 3 7.90 7.51 -11.19
N SER A 4 8.67 7.03 -10.23
CA SER A 4 9.87 6.24 -10.50
C SER A 4 9.51 4.84 -11.02
N GLN A 5 8.43 4.25 -10.51
CA GLN A 5 7.93 2.96 -10.94
C GLN A 5 7.35 3.03 -12.37
N LEU A 6 6.63 4.11 -12.70
CA LEU A 6 6.07 4.32 -14.03
C LEU A 6 7.13 4.52 -15.14
N LYS A 7 8.37 4.88 -14.78
CA LYS A 7 9.49 4.98 -15.72
C LYS A 7 10.26 3.68 -15.92
N GLY A 8 10.04 2.69 -15.07
CA GLY A 8 10.79 1.43 -15.11
C GLY A 8 10.09 0.36 -15.95
N ASP A 9 10.76 -0.17 -16.96
CA ASP A 9 10.26 -1.27 -17.81
C ASP A 9 9.83 -2.49 -16.97
N VAL A 10 10.50 -2.72 -15.85
CA VAL A 10 10.23 -3.83 -14.92
C VAL A 10 8.82 -3.74 -14.32
N CYS A 11 8.33 -2.53 -14.07
CA CYS A 11 6.98 -2.31 -13.55
C CYS A 11 5.92 -2.51 -14.64
N TRP A 12 6.19 -2.04 -15.86
CA TRP A 12 5.30 -2.23 -16.99
C TRP A 12 5.19 -3.69 -17.42
N ASN A 13 6.29 -4.43 -17.38
CA ASN A 13 6.32 -5.86 -17.71
C ASN A 13 5.78 -6.74 -16.57
N GLY A 14 5.34 -6.16 -15.42
CA GLY A 14 4.79 -6.91 -14.31
C GLY A 14 5.81 -7.75 -13.52
N THR A 15 7.12 -7.54 -13.74
CA THR A 15 8.18 -8.34 -13.12
C THR A 15 8.80 -7.71 -11.87
N ALA A 16 8.31 -6.54 -11.43
CA ALA A 16 8.89 -5.81 -10.31
C ALA A 16 8.88 -6.63 -9.01
N VAL A 17 7.78 -7.30 -8.70
CA VAL A 17 7.67 -8.16 -7.50
C VAL A 17 8.64 -9.34 -7.57
N TRP A 18 8.85 -9.92 -8.75
CA TRP A 18 9.83 -10.97 -8.96
C TRP A 18 11.25 -10.50 -8.65
N TRP A 19 11.66 -9.34 -9.16
CA TRP A 19 12.97 -8.75 -8.89
C TRP A 19 13.17 -8.42 -7.40
N MET A 20 12.13 -7.94 -6.73
CA MET A 20 12.15 -7.68 -5.30
C MET A 20 12.26 -8.98 -4.50
N ALA A 21 11.52 -10.00 -4.88
CA ALA A 21 11.56 -11.31 -4.24
C ALA A 21 12.88 -12.06 -4.49
N ALA A 22 13.53 -11.87 -5.63
CA ALA A 22 14.80 -12.51 -5.96
C ALA A 22 16.00 -11.94 -5.16
N ARG A 23 15.90 -10.73 -4.59
CA ARG A 23 16.92 -10.15 -3.73
C ARG A 23 16.93 -10.80 -2.36
N LYS A 24 18.02 -11.49 -2.03
CA LYS A 24 18.11 -12.43 -0.92
C LYS A 24 18.21 -11.92 0.53
N PRO A 25 18.65 -10.72 0.92
CA PRO A 25 18.81 -10.43 2.35
C PRO A 25 17.51 -9.99 3.01
N GLY A 26 17.14 -10.63 4.12
CA GLY A 26 16.12 -10.15 5.05
C GLY A 26 14.70 -10.68 4.88
N ARG A 27 14.51 -11.86 4.29
CA ARG A 27 13.17 -12.46 4.14
C ARG A 27 12.56 -12.88 5.47
N LEU A 28 11.36 -12.37 5.75
CA LEU A 28 10.51 -12.85 6.84
C LEU A 28 9.73 -14.12 6.43
N LEU A 29 9.38 -14.24 5.15
CA LEU A 29 8.66 -15.38 4.57
C LEU A 29 9.30 -15.76 3.24
N ASP A 30 9.59 -17.05 3.06
CA ASP A 30 10.10 -17.58 1.80
C ASP A 30 8.93 -17.98 0.88
N ILE A 31 8.35 -16.98 0.22
CA ILE A 31 7.31 -17.17 -0.79
C ILE A 31 7.88 -17.17 -2.21
N THR A 32 9.21 -17.22 -2.32
CA THR A 32 9.92 -17.11 -3.60
C THR A 32 9.52 -18.21 -4.56
N ASP A 33 9.46 -19.44 -4.08
CA ASP A 33 9.11 -20.59 -4.91
C ASP A 33 7.70 -20.45 -5.49
N LEU A 34 6.76 -19.92 -4.69
CA LEU A 34 5.40 -19.65 -5.15
C LEU A 34 5.35 -18.53 -6.21
N LEU A 35 6.13 -17.46 -5.99
CA LEU A 35 6.20 -16.34 -6.93
C LEU A 35 6.95 -16.71 -8.21
N LEU A 36 8.01 -17.52 -8.10
CA LEU A 36 8.79 -17.96 -9.25
C LEU A 36 8.05 -18.96 -10.14
N GLN A 37 7.13 -19.74 -9.56
CA GLN A 37 6.32 -20.70 -10.30
C GLN A 37 5.17 -20.08 -11.10
N SER A 38 4.75 -18.85 -10.76
CA SER A 38 3.61 -18.20 -11.40
C SER A 38 3.94 -16.79 -11.88
N GLU A 39 4.28 -16.69 -13.15
CA GLU A 39 4.46 -15.41 -13.85
C GLU A 39 3.21 -14.53 -13.77
N TYR A 40 2.03 -15.14 -13.85
CA TYR A 40 0.75 -14.45 -13.71
C TYR A 40 0.58 -13.82 -12.34
N LEU A 41 0.97 -14.52 -11.27
CA LEU A 41 0.88 -14.02 -9.90
C LEU A 41 1.80 -12.79 -9.70
N CYS A 42 3.04 -12.85 -10.19
CA CYS A 42 3.96 -11.72 -10.16
C CYS A 42 3.41 -10.50 -10.89
N ASN A 43 2.80 -10.71 -12.04
CA ASN A 43 2.21 -9.65 -12.84
C ASN A 43 1.04 -8.99 -12.10
N VAL A 44 0.09 -9.77 -11.59
CA VAL A 44 -1.06 -9.28 -10.83
C VAL A 44 -0.62 -8.52 -9.57
N LEU A 45 0.35 -9.03 -8.83
CA LEU A 45 0.86 -8.37 -7.62
C LEU A 45 1.58 -7.05 -7.97
N THR A 46 2.39 -7.03 -9.02
CA THR A 46 3.08 -5.81 -9.46
C THR A 46 2.09 -4.71 -9.82
N HIS A 47 1.11 -5.01 -10.66
CA HIS A 47 0.09 -4.04 -11.06
C HIS A 47 -0.85 -3.69 -9.91
N GLY A 48 -1.14 -4.64 -9.02
CA GLY A 48 -1.91 -4.39 -7.80
C GLY A 48 -1.24 -3.38 -6.87
N ILE A 49 0.07 -3.45 -6.68
CA ILE A 49 0.83 -2.49 -5.87
C ILE A 49 0.81 -1.10 -6.52
N ILE A 50 1.04 -1.02 -7.84
CA ILE A 50 1.00 0.26 -8.57
C ILE A 50 -0.39 0.88 -8.50
N LEU A 51 -1.44 0.08 -8.69
CA LEU A 51 -2.82 0.54 -8.59
C LEU A 51 -3.13 1.05 -7.17
N TRP A 52 -2.68 0.31 -6.15
CA TRP A 52 -2.84 0.73 -4.76
C TRP A 52 -2.16 2.07 -4.47
N GLU A 53 -0.91 2.26 -4.92
CA GLU A 53 -0.20 3.54 -4.77
C GLU A 53 -0.94 4.68 -5.49
N ALA A 54 -1.46 4.43 -6.69
CA ALA A 54 -2.25 5.41 -7.43
C ALA A 54 -3.57 5.77 -6.72
N LEU A 55 -4.25 4.76 -6.14
CA LEU A 55 -5.47 4.96 -5.34
C LEU A 55 -5.19 5.76 -4.06
N VAL A 56 -4.06 5.51 -3.39
CA VAL A 56 -3.65 6.29 -2.21
C VAL A 56 -3.41 7.75 -2.61
N VAL A 57 -2.63 7.99 -3.67
CA VAL A 57 -2.31 9.35 -4.13
C VAL A 57 -3.57 10.10 -4.57
N GLY A 58 -4.43 9.47 -5.38
CA GLY A 58 -5.68 10.08 -5.85
C GLY A 58 -6.73 10.22 -4.75
N GLY A 59 -6.86 9.22 -3.91
CA GLY A 59 -7.92 9.15 -2.91
C GLY A 59 -7.72 10.05 -1.69
N ILE A 60 -6.48 10.51 -1.43
CA ILE A 60 -6.22 11.51 -0.38
C ILE A 60 -6.90 12.85 -0.69
N TRP A 61 -7.13 13.16 -1.96
CA TRP A 61 -7.79 14.39 -2.38
C TRP A 61 -9.31 14.40 -2.17
N PHE A 62 -9.92 13.23 -1.96
CA PHE A 62 -11.37 13.12 -1.78
C PHE A 62 -11.71 12.73 -0.34
N VAL A 63 -12.37 13.60 0.39
CA VAL A 63 -12.75 13.42 1.81
C VAL A 63 -13.50 12.09 2.05
N SER A 64 -14.36 11.67 1.10
CA SER A 64 -15.11 10.42 1.20
C SER A 64 -14.24 9.17 1.17
N THR A 65 -13.12 9.19 0.45
CA THR A 65 -12.24 8.04 0.25
C THR A 65 -11.10 7.98 1.25
N GLN A 66 -10.74 9.09 1.87
CA GLN A 66 -9.63 9.18 2.86
C GLN A 66 -9.76 8.15 3.97
N LYS A 67 -10.96 8.00 4.56
CA LYS A 67 -11.20 7.05 5.66
C LYS A 67 -10.98 5.59 5.25
N VAL A 68 -11.47 5.24 4.07
CA VAL A 68 -11.31 3.89 3.54
C VAL A 68 -9.84 3.61 3.25
N ILE A 69 -9.15 4.56 2.60
CA ILE A 69 -7.73 4.44 2.24
C ILE A 69 -6.86 4.38 3.49
N ALA A 70 -7.11 5.22 4.50
CA ALA A 70 -6.34 5.21 5.73
C ALA A 70 -6.46 3.87 6.47
N ARG A 71 -7.67 3.32 6.60
CA ARG A 71 -7.90 2.02 7.25
C ARG A 71 -7.31 0.86 6.43
N ALA A 72 -7.54 0.87 5.12
CA ALA A 72 -6.99 -0.14 4.23
C ALA A 72 -5.46 -0.09 4.19
N GLY A 73 -4.87 1.11 4.23
CA GLY A 73 -3.43 1.31 4.25
C GLY A 73 -2.74 0.67 5.45
N LEU A 74 -3.35 0.71 6.65
CA LEU A 74 -2.81 0.06 7.84
C LEU A 74 -2.64 -1.46 7.68
N VAL A 75 -3.45 -2.08 6.82
CA VAL A 75 -3.38 -3.53 6.55
C VAL A 75 -2.54 -3.82 5.31
N ILE A 76 -2.74 -3.06 4.25
CA ILE A 76 -2.11 -3.34 2.95
C ILE A 76 -0.61 -3.05 2.98
N TRP A 77 -0.16 -1.95 3.61
CA TRP A 77 1.27 -1.61 3.65
C TRP A 77 2.15 -2.66 4.33
N PRO A 78 1.81 -3.22 5.51
CA PRO A 78 2.57 -4.33 6.08
C PRO A 78 2.61 -5.55 5.16
N ILE A 79 1.49 -5.91 4.53
CA ILE A 79 1.43 -7.04 3.60
C ILE A 79 2.36 -6.79 2.40
N VAL A 80 2.29 -5.62 1.78
CA VAL A 80 3.18 -5.23 0.68
C VAL A 80 4.65 -5.24 1.13
N GLY A 81 4.95 -4.75 2.33
CA GLY A 81 6.30 -4.76 2.90
C GLY A 81 6.86 -6.18 3.05
N VAL A 82 6.05 -7.13 3.50
CA VAL A 82 6.43 -8.55 3.61
C VAL A 82 6.62 -9.17 2.23
N LEU A 83 5.67 -8.95 1.30
CA LEU A 83 5.72 -9.49 -0.06
C LEU A 83 6.93 -8.99 -0.85
N THR A 84 7.29 -7.73 -0.68
CA THR A 84 8.43 -7.11 -1.37
C THR A 84 9.78 -7.32 -0.68
N SER A 85 9.81 -8.08 0.43
CA SER A 85 10.99 -8.26 1.27
C SER A 85 11.57 -6.94 1.83
N CYS A 86 10.72 -5.91 1.95
CA CYS A 86 11.05 -4.61 2.50
C CYS A 86 10.15 -4.26 3.70
N PRO A 87 10.18 -5.05 4.80
CA PRO A 87 9.23 -4.89 5.91
C PRO A 87 9.35 -3.52 6.59
N LEU A 88 10.56 -2.98 6.66
CA LEU A 88 10.78 -1.64 7.22
C LEU A 88 10.05 -0.56 6.40
N TRP A 89 10.10 -0.66 5.07
CA TRP A 89 9.38 0.28 4.19
C TRP A 89 7.86 0.15 4.39
N GLY A 90 7.33 -1.06 4.42
CA GLY A 90 5.91 -1.31 4.70
C GLY A 90 5.47 -0.76 6.07
N ALA A 91 6.31 -0.93 7.11
CA ALA A 91 6.05 -0.39 8.44
C ALA A 91 6.04 1.14 8.45
N VAL A 92 7.00 1.79 7.80
CA VAL A 92 7.05 3.27 7.68
C VAL A 92 5.79 3.79 6.98
N MET A 93 5.39 3.16 5.87
CA MET A 93 4.18 3.57 5.15
C MET A 93 2.91 3.36 5.97
N ALA A 94 2.82 2.27 6.75
CA ALA A 94 1.71 2.04 7.67
C ALA A 94 1.66 3.12 8.76
N VAL A 95 2.79 3.45 9.39
CA VAL A 95 2.87 4.51 10.40
C VAL A 95 2.46 5.87 9.84
N MET A 96 2.85 6.18 8.61
CA MET A 96 2.47 7.44 7.93
C MET A 96 0.96 7.55 7.66
N THR A 97 0.23 6.44 7.63
CA THR A 97 -1.23 6.45 7.47
C THR A 97 -2.00 6.68 8.78
N ILE A 98 -1.35 6.51 9.95
CA ILE A 98 -1.98 6.68 11.27
C ILE A 98 -2.47 8.11 11.50
N PRO A 99 -1.67 9.18 11.29
CA PRO A 99 -2.14 10.55 11.51
C PRO A 99 -3.36 10.90 10.65
N LEU A 100 -3.38 10.41 9.42
CA LEU A 100 -4.52 10.59 8.52
C LEU A 100 -5.79 9.94 9.07
N ALA A 101 -5.68 8.73 9.62
CA ALA A 101 -6.81 8.04 10.23
C ALA A 101 -7.33 8.76 11.48
N GLN A 102 -6.43 9.30 12.31
CA GLN A 102 -6.79 10.04 13.54
C GLN A 102 -7.49 11.37 13.25
N LEU A 103 -6.96 12.17 12.32
CA LEU A 103 -7.59 13.43 11.92
C LEU A 103 -9.02 13.23 11.42
N LEU A 104 -9.27 12.15 10.70
CA LEU A 104 -10.60 11.82 10.19
C LEU A 104 -11.57 11.37 11.28
N GLU A 105 -11.07 10.85 12.39
CA GLU A 105 -11.88 10.44 13.55
C GLU A 105 -12.25 11.65 14.41
N GLU A 106 -11.34 12.60 14.60
CA GLU A 106 -11.61 13.87 15.28
C GLU A 106 -12.68 14.70 14.54
N GLU A 107 -12.58 14.85 13.23
CA GLU A 107 -13.62 15.54 12.45
C GLU A 107 -15.00 14.92 12.61
N ARG A 108 -15.07 13.60 12.74
CA ARG A 108 -16.33 12.89 12.95
C ARG A 108 -16.93 13.23 14.30
N LEU A 109 -16.14 13.24 15.36
CA LEU A 109 -16.59 13.55 16.72
C LEU A 109 -17.11 14.99 16.82
N ILE A 110 -16.44 15.94 16.16
CA ILE A 110 -16.87 17.34 16.12
C ILE A 110 -18.22 17.47 15.41
N ASN A 111 -18.39 16.82 14.26
CA ASN A 111 -19.63 16.87 13.49
C ASN A 111 -20.82 16.21 14.23
N ASP A 112 -20.58 15.11 14.94
CA ASP A 112 -21.62 14.43 15.74
C ASP A 112 -22.06 15.29 16.93
N GLN A 113 -21.14 16.04 17.55
CA GLN A 113 -21.46 16.97 18.65
C GLN A 113 -22.31 18.17 18.16
N ASP A 114 -22.03 18.66 16.95
CA ASP A 114 -22.76 19.81 16.39
C ASP A 114 -24.18 19.41 15.91
N SER A 115 -24.32 18.18 15.44
CA SER A 115 -25.63 17.61 15.05
C SER A 115 -26.56 17.31 16.23
N GLY A 116 -25.99 16.93 17.38
CA GLY A 116 -26.76 16.66 18.60
C GLY A 116 -27.20 17.93 19.37
N ARG A 117 -26.74 19.11 18.94
CA ARG A 117 -27.06 20.40 19.57
C ARG A 117 -28.19 21.18 18.86
N LYS A 118 -28.67 20.65 17.74
CA LYS A 118 -29.83 21.19 16.99
C LYS A 118 -31.08 20.40 17.28
#